data_ae72b4eedd8329d33cac12ef39485244
#
_entry.id   ae72b4eedd8329d33cac12ef39485244
#
_cell.length_a   1.000
_cell.length_b   1.000
_cell.length_c   1.000
_cell.angle_alpha   90.00
_cell.angle_beta   90.00
_cell.angle_gamma   90.00
#
_symmetry.space_group_name_H-M   'P 1'
#
loop_
_entity.id
_entity.type
_entity.pdbx_description
1 polymer ?
#
loop_
_entity_poly.entity_id
_entity_poly.type
_entity_poly.pdbx_seq_one_letter_code
_entity_poly.pdbx_strand_id
1 'polypeptide(L)'
;MSLAVVPKAYDIFSMYYFENPNFRIWQPITHMFMHSKASLMHIFFNMFALVSFGSVLEHFWGAKRFLIFYFVCGIGSALLHQGVAYYEIHSQIIELTNGIFTNSDISTILQTNIVEGDKLYLKPMVENNLALFNKLNQYEFDANSFLSVVSNAYIPAVGASGVIYGLLVAFAFMFPNAELAMMFIPVPIKAKYFVPLMIIFYDVFFGVLSSNSDGVAHFAHIGGALTGFILMWVWKDKKFNHNRWN
;
A
#
# COMPACT_ATOMS: atom_id res chain seq x y z
N MET A 1 -19.20 -16.65 19.54
CA MET A 1 -17.86 -17.23 19.28
C MET A 1 -17.10 -16.62 18.09
N SER A 2 -17.68 -15.74 17.30
CA SER A 2 -17.09 -15.23 16.03
C SER A 2 -16.37 -13.86 16.13
N LEU A 3 -16.65 -13.04 17.12
CA LEU A 3 -16.13 -11.66 17.20
C LEU A 3 -14.66 -11.56 17.69
N ALA A 4 -14.14 -12.56 18.34
CA ALA A 4 -12.76 -12.53 18.86
C ALA A 4 -11.68 -13.05 17.88
N VAL A 5 -12.09 -13.75 16.82
CA VAL A 5 -11.15 -14.32 15.83
C VAL A 5 -10.78 -13.29 14.75
N VAL A 6 -11.74 -12.45 14.34
CA VAL A 6 -11.54 -11.46 13.28
C VAL A 6 -10.52 -10.37 13.62
N PRO A 7 -10.51 -9.78 14.84
CA PRO A 7 -9.45 -8.83 15.22
C PRO A 7 -8.06 -9.44 15.16
N LYS A 8 -7.88 -10.65 15.72
CA LYS A 8 -6.58 -11.33 15.69
C LYS A 8 -6.08 -11.65 14.28
N ALA A 9 -6.97 -12.08 13.38
CA ALA A 9 -6.61 -12.32 11.98
C ALA A 9 -6.13 -11.04 11.30
N TYR A 10 -6.80 -9.91 11.57
CA TYR A 10 -6.39 -8.61 11.03
C TYR A 10 -4.98 -8.24 11.48
N ASP A 11 -4.66 -8.37 12.76
CA ASP A 11 -3.36 -8.03 13.32
C ASP A 11 -2.24 -8.97 12.81
N ILE A 12 -2.57 -10.24 12.50
CA ILE A 12 -1.59 -11.20 12.01
C ILE A 12 -1.32 -11.04 10.51
N PHE A 13 -2.36 -10.75 9.69
CA PHE A 13 -2.29 -10.84 8.23
C PHE A 13 -2.23 -9.49 7.52
N SER A 14 -2.59 -8.38 8.18
CA SER A 14 -2.38 -7.04 7.62
C SER A 14 -0.90 -6.67 7.58
N MET A 15 -0.50 -5.82 6.66
CA MET A 15 0.91 -5.46 6.48
C MET A 15 1.26 -4.24 7.33
N TYR A 16 1.98 -4.45 8.41
CA TYR A 16 2.61 -3.37 9.18
C TYR A 16 3.85 -2.83 8.47
N TYR A 17 4.27 -1.66 8.86
CA TYR A 17 5.55 -1.10 8.46
C TYR A 17 6.70 -2.01 8.91
N PHE A 18 7.72 -2.21 8.07
CA PHE A 18 8.71 -3.30 8.30
C PHE A 18 9.56 -3.12 9.57
N GLU A 19 9.71 -1.90 10.10
CA GLU A 19 10.36 -1.66 11.39
C GLU A 19 9.39 -1.73 12.58
N ASN A 20 8.09 -1.95 12.35
CA ASN A 20 7.12 -2.12 13.42
C ASN A 20 7.28 -3.49 14.09
N PRO A 21 7.19 -3.61 15.43
CA PRO A 21 7.31 -4.89 16.15
C PRO A 21 6.24 -5.92 15.75
N ASN A 22 5.13 -5.50 15.14
CA ASN A 22 4.09 -6.38 14.64
C ASN A 22 4.30 -6.85 13.19
N PHE A 23 5.35 -6.38 12.51
CA PHE A 23 5.67 -6.84 11.16
C PHE A 23 6.05 -8.32 11.15
N ARG A 24 5.57 -9.04 10.13
CA ARG A 24 5.89 -10.44 9.88
C ARG A 24 6.15 -10.66 8.40
N ILE A 25 7.10 -11.53 8.08
CA ILE A 25 7.59 -11.75 6.70
C ILE A 25 6.52 -12.25 5.71
N TRP A 26 5.41 -12.80 6.18
CA TRP A 26 4.29 -13.23 5.33
C TRP A 26 3.31 -12.11 4.99
N GLN A 27 3.33 -10.98 5.72
CA GLN A 27 2.38 -9.89 5.55
C GLN A 27 2.42 -9.22 4.16
N PRO A 28 3.57 -9.11 3.46
CA PRO A 28 3.60 -8.65 2.08
C PRO A 28 2.76 -9.48 1.09
N ILE A 29 2.41 -10.71 1.49
CA ILE A 29 1.52 -11.58 0.70
C ILE A 29 0.11 -11.57 1.29
N THR A 30 -0.02 -11.72 2.60
CA THR A 30 -1.34 -11.93 3.21
C THR A 30 -2.22 -10.69 3.23
N HIS A 31 -1.62 -9.48 3.28
CA HIS A 31 -2.38 -8.22 3.27
C HIS A 31 -3.26 -8.05 2.02
N MET A 32 -2.87 -8.66 0.89
CA MET A 32 -3.65 -8.62 -0.35
C MET A 32 -5.04 -9.26 -0.21
N PHE A 33 -5.23 -10.11 0.79
CA PHE A 33 -6.49 -10.80 1.10
C PHE A 33 -7.25 -10.17 2.27
N MET A 34 -6.66 -9.15 2.89
CA MET A 34 -7.28 -8.42 3.99
C MET A 34 -8.03 -7.19 3.46
N HIS A 35 -9.08 -6.77 4.15
CA HIS A 35 -9.88 -5.63 3.76
C HIS A 35 -10.15 -4.72 4.96
N SER A 36 -10.35 -3.42 4.68
CA SER A 36 -10.63 -2.44 5.72
C SER A 36 -11.86 -2.81 6.53
N LYS A 37 -11.73 -2.75 7.86
CA LYS A 37 -12.86 -2.93 8.79
C LYS A 37 -13.82 -1.74 8.77
N ALA A 38 -13.33 -0.56 8.36
CA ALA A 38 -14.09 0.68 8.39
C ALA A 38 -15.05 0.85 7.20
N SER A 39 -14.85 0.09 6.09
CA SER A 39 -15.63 0.30 4.88
C SER A 39 -15.92 -1.00 4.14
N LEU A 40 -17.20 -1.37 4.09
CA LEU A 40 -17.68 -2.47 3.22
C LEU A 40 -17.51 -2.15 1.74
N MET A 41 -17.49 -0.87 1.36
CA MET A 41 -17.26 -0.46 -0.02
C MET A 41 -15.83 -0.81 -0.48
N HIS A 42 -14.86 -0.84 0.43
CA HIS A 42 -13.50 -1.25 0.10
C HIS A 42 -13.43 -2.70 -0.41
N ILE A 43 -14.08 -3.65 0.27
CA ILE A 43 -14.15 -5.04 -0.24
C ILE A 43 -14.99 -5.13 -1.51
N PHE A 44 -16.12 -4.43 -1.56
CA PHE A 44 -17.00 -4.44 -2.74
C PHE A 44 -16.25 -4.00 -4.00
N PHE A 45 -15.59 -2.83 -3.99
CA PHE A 45 -14.87 -2.34 -5.17
C PHE A 45 -13.65 -3.19 -5.51
N ASN A 46 -12.92 -3.71 -4.52
CA ASN A 46 -11.82 -4.64 -4.78
C ASN A 46 -12.31 -5.91 -5.48
N MET A 47 -13.38 -6.53 -4.98
CA MET A 47 -13.91 -7.76 -5.58
C MET A 47 -14.54 -7.49 -6.93
N PHE A 48 -15.28 -6.40 -7.09
CA PHE A 48 -15.86 -6.02 -8.37
C PHE A 48 -14.77 -5.82 -9.45
N ALA A 49 -13.73 -5.07 -9.14
CA ALA A 49 -12.62 -4.85 -10.07
C ALA A 49 -11.83 -6.15 -10.36
N LEU A 50 -11.56 -6.95 -9.31
CA LEU A 50 -10.87 -8.23 -9.48
C LEU A 50 -11.66 -9.18 -10.37
N VAL A 51 -12.97 -9.29 -10.20
CA VAL A 51 -13.81 -10.14 -11.05
C VAL A 51 -13.91 -9.56 -12.46
N SER A 52 -14.12 -8.25 -12.61
CA SER A 52 -14.31 -7.63 -13.93
C SER A 52 -13.07 -7.68 -14.81
N PHE A 53 -11.90 -7.40 -14.26
CA PHE A 53 -10.65 -7.37 -15.03
C PHE A 53 -9.85 -8.67 -14.90
N GLY A 54 -9.82 -9.24 -13.70
CA GLY A 54 -9.05 -10.43 -13.40
C GLY A 54 -9.55 -11.66 -14.16
N SER A 55 -10.86 -11.88 -14.22
CA SER A 55 -11.43 -13.03 -14.96
C SER A 55 -11.14 -12.97 -16.46
N VAL A 56 -11.18 -11.77 -17.05
CA VAL A 56 -10.82 -11.57 -18.46
C VAL A 56 -9.35 -11.92 -18.69
N LEU A 57 -8.45 -11.36 -17.87
CA LEU A 57 -7.02 -11.63 -18.00
C LEU A 57 -6.67 -13.10 -17.74
N GLU A 58 -7.31 -13.73 -16.74
CA GLU A 58 -7.14 -15.15 -16.45
C GLU A 58 -7.59 -16.01 -17.63
N HIS A 59 -8.71 -15.68 -18.27
CA HIS A 59 -9.19 -16.39 -19.45
C HIS A 59 -8.15 -16.42 -20.58
N PHE A 60 -7.45 -15.27 -20.81
CA PHE A 60 -6.44 -15.20 -21.88
C PHE A 60 -5.08 -15.79 -21.48
N TRP A 61 -4.70 -15.69 -20.20
CA TRP A 61 -3.37 -16.12 -19.74
C TRP A 61 -3.33 -17.52 -19.16
N GLY A 62 -4.47 -18.02 -18.70
CA GLY A 62 -4.60 -19.18 -17.84
C GLY A 62 -4.22 -18.88 -16.38
N ALA A 63 -4.74 -19.67 -15.46
CA ALA A 63 -4.63 -19.46 -14.02
C ALA A 63 -3.18 -19.30 -13.52
N LYS A 64 -2.24 -20.10 -14.04
CA LYS A 64 -0.84 -20.03 -13.58
C LYS A 64 -0.20 -18.66 -13.81
N ARG A 65 -0.37 -18.08 -15.01
CA ARG A 65 0.20 -16.78 -15.33
C ARG A 65 -0.53 -15.64 -14.60
N PHE A 66 -1.84 -15.77 -14.49
CA PHE A 66 -2.65 -14.82 -13.71
C PHE A 66 -2.18 -14.76 -12.26
N LEU A 67 -1.98 -15.90 -11.60
CA LEU A 67 -1.50 -15.96 -10.23
C LEU A 67 -0.08 -15.39 -10.08
N ILE A 68 0.82 -15.70 -11.02
CA ILE A 68 2.17 -15.11 -11.01
C ILE A 68 2.07 -13.59 -11.10
N PHE A 69 1.26 -13.07 -12.04
CA PHE A 69 1.05 -11.62 -12.19
C PHE A 69 0.47 -11.00 -10.94
N TYR A 70 -0.56 -11.63 -10.36
CA TYR A 70 -1.23 -11.20 -9.13
C TYR A 70 -0.22 -11.02 -7.98
N PHE A 71 0.54 -12.06 -7.68
CA PHE A 71 1.49 -12.02 -6.55
C PHE A 71 2.66 -11.07 -6.81
N VAL A 72 3.19 -11.00 -8.02
CA VAL A 72 4.29 -10.10 -8.34
C VAL A 72 3.86 -8.65 -8.26
N CYS A 73 2.67 -8.28 -8.77
CA CYS A 73 2.13 -6.94 -8.61
C CYS A 73 1.89 -6.58 -7.15
N GLY A 74 1.39 -7.52 -6.34
CA GLY A 74 1.16 -7.28 -4.92
C GLY A 74 2.45 -7.10 -4.13
N ILE A 75 3.49 -7.87 -4.42
CA ILE A 75 4.82 -7.70 -3.82
C ILE A 75 5.42 -6.35 -4.24
N GLY A 76 5.35 -6.00 -5.54
CA GLY A 76 5.84 -4.70 -6.03
C GLY A 76 5.10 -3.52 -5.40
N SER A 77 3.79 -3.65 -5.21
CA SER A 77 2.95 -2.72 -4.46
C SER A 77 3.44 -2.54 -3.02
N ALA A 78 3.65 -3.65 -2.31
CA ALA A 78 4.14 -3.65 -0.95
C ALA A 78 5.53 -3.01 -0.83
N LEU A 79 6.46 -3.37 -1.72
CA LEU A 79 7.82 -2.84 -1.70
C LEU A 79 7.87 -1.32 -1.91
N LEU A 80 7.12 -0.79 -2.89
CA LEU A 80 7.10 0.66 -3.11
C LEU A 80 6.47 1.38 -1.93
N HIS A 81 5.34 0.88 -1.41
CA HIS A 81 4.67 1.46 -0.25
C HIS A 81 5.59 1.50 0.98
N GLN A 82 6.26 0.40 1.30
CA GLN A 82 7.20 0.31 2.43
C GLN A 82 8.44 1.20 2.22
N GLY A 83 8.97 1.27 1.00
CA GLY A 83 10.13 2.10 0.68
C GLY A 83 9.82 3.60 0.82
N VAL A 84 8.65 4.03 0.36
CA VAL A 84 8.21 5.43 0.53
C VAL A 84 7.91 5.73 2.00
N ALA A 85 7.22 4.84 2.71
CA ALA A 85 6.98 4.98 4.14
C ALA A 85 8.28 5.13 4.94
N TYR A 86 9.31 4.35 4.59
CA TYR A 86 10.65 4.50 5.19
C TYR A 86 11.21 5.91 4.97
N TYR A 87 11.20 6.37 3.73
CA TYR A 87 11.72 7.70 3.41
C TYR A 87 10.94 8.80 4.14
N GLU A 88 9.61 8.75 4.11
CA GLU A 88 8.75 9.76 4.73
C GLU A 88 8.88 9.79 6.25
N ILE A 89 8.80 8.65 6.92
CA ILE A 89 8.88 8.57 8.38
C ILE A 89 10.26 9.05 8.86
N HIS A 90 11.34 8.53 8.26
CA HIS A 90 12.69 8.88 8.66
C HIS A 90 13.03 10.34 8.37
N SER A 91 12.69 10.85 7.17
CA SER A 91 12.97 12.26 6.82
C SER A 91 12.20 13.24 7.71
N GLN A 92 10.91 12.96 7.97
CA GLN A 92 10.10 13.82 8.84
C GLN A 92 10.60 13.83 10.29
N ILE A 93 10.99 12.67 10.84
CA ILE A 93 11.56 12.63 12.21
C ILE A 93 12.91 13.35 12.26
N ILE A 94 13.77 13.19 11.25
CA ILE A 94 15.04 13.91 11.17
C ILE A 94 14.80 15.42 11.11
N GLU A 95 13.86 15.87 10.29
CA GLU A 95 13.49 17.30 10.18
C GLU A 95 12.92 17.84 11.49
N LEU A 96 11.92 17.19 12.08
CA LEU A 96 11.30 17.58 13.34
C LEU A 96 12.29 17.68 14.51
N THR A 97 13.37 16.90 14.45
CA THR A 97 14.39 16.84 15.50
C THR A 97 15.67 17.58 15.11
N ASN A 98 15.64 18.42 14.07
CA ASN A 98 16.78 19.19 13.56
C ASN A 98 18.04 18.32 13.34
N GLY A 99 17.86 17.09 12.85
CA GLY A 99 18.94 16.16 12.56
C GLY A 99 19.58 15.50 13.79
N ILE A 100 18.99 15.65 14.97
CA ILE A 100 19.51 15.08 16.22
C ILE A 100 19.39 13.55 16.24
N PHE A 101 18.26 13.01 15.69
CA PHE A 101 18.05 11.58 15.59
C PHE A 101 18.68 11.02 14.31
N THR A 102 19.46 9.98 14.47
CA THR A 102 19.97 9.17 13.35
C THR A 102 18.93 8.17 12.88
N ASN A 103 19.11 7.59 11.68
CA ASN A 103 18.27 6.50 11.20
C ASN A 103 18.23 5.32 12.20
N SER A 104 19.35 5.02 12.86
CA SER A 104 19.40 3.97 13.88
C SER A 104 18.58 4.31 15.12
N ASP A 105 18.56 5.57 15.56
CA ASP A 105 17.71 6.01 16.67
C ASP A 105 16.23 5.85 16.31
N ILE A 106 15.86 6.25 15.10
CA ILE A 106 14.50 6.18 14.58
C ILE A 106 14.06 4.71 14.49
N SER A 107 14.86 3.83 13.89
CA SER A 107 14.58 2.39 13.84
C SER A 107 14.37 1.81 15.25
N THR A 108 15.18 2.21 16.22
CA THR A 108 15.02 1.76 17.62
C THR A 108 13.70 2.23 18.24
N ILE A 109 13.31 3.48 17.98
CA ILE A 109 12.00 4.02 18.42
C ILE A 109 10.84 3.21 17.82
N LEU A 110 10.88 2.98 16.51
CA LEU A 110 9.82 2.29 15.78
C LEU A 110 9.71 0.81 16.17
N GLN A 111 10.82 0.17 16.53
CA GLN A 111 10.86 -1.23 17.00
C GLN A 111 10.44 -1.38 18.48
N THR A 112 10.42 -0.29 19.22
CA THR A 112 9.94 -0.32 20.60
C THR A 112 8.43 -0.39 20.60
N ASN A 113 7.84 -1.31 21.40
CA ASN A 113 6.38 -1.42 21.51
C ASN A 113 5.83 -0.25 22.34
N ILE A 114 5.55 0.87 21.64
CA ILE A 114 5.03 2.10 22.24
C ILE A 114 3.50 2.25 22.10
N VAL A 115 2.81 1.22 21.64
CA VAL A 115 1.34 1.21 21.49
C VAL A 115 0.72 0.42 22.63
N GLU A 116 -0.15 1.07 23.41
CA GLU A 116 -0.98 0.43 24.42
C GLU A 116 -2.44 0.85 24.20
N GLY A 117 -3.26 -0.07 23.68
CA GLY A 117 -4.61 0.25 23.25
C GLY A 117 -4.61 1.25 22.09
N ASP A 118 -5.33 2.36 22.25
CA ASP A 118 -5.44 3.44 21.23
C ASP A 118 -4.48 4.61 21.48
N LYS A 119 -3.48 4.43 22.35
CA LYS A 119 -2.55 5.49 22.75
C LYS A 119 -1.11 5.07 22.56
N LEU A 120 -0.27 6.06 22.28
CA LEU A 120 1.18 5.89 22.25
C LEU A 120 1.76 6.28 23.61
N TYR A 121 2.58 5.40 24.18
CA TYR A 121 3.26 5.61 25.46
C TYR A 121 4.77 5.56 25.24
N LEU A 122 5.46 6.57 25.74
CA LEU A 122 6.93 6.62 25.69
C LEU A 122 7.58 5.82 26.85
N LYS A 123 6.78 5.28 27.79
CA LYS A 123 7.30 4.51 28.92
C LYS A 123 8.19 3.34 28.54
N PRO A 124 7.86 2.50 27.51
CA PRO A 124 8.76 1.44 27.08
C PRO A 124 10.12 1.94 26.57
N MET A 125 10.18 3.16 25.99
CA MET A 125 11.45 3.78 25.63
C MET A 125 12.28 4.15 26.85
N VAL A 126 11.65 4.68 27.90
CA VAL A 126 12.33 4.98 29.18
C VAL A 126 12.96 3.75 29.79
N GLU A 127 12.22 2.64 29.79
CA GLU A 127 12.62 1.38 30.40
C GLU A 127 13.70 0.63 29.58
N ASN A 128 13.60 0.70 28.25
CA ASN A 128 14.46 -0.09 27.37
C ASN A 128 15.65 0.70 26.75
N ASN A 129 15.53 2.02 26.64
CA ASN A 129 16.59 2.87 26.08
C ASN A 129 16.62 4.27 26.71
N LEU A 130 17.11 4.34 27.94
CA LEU A 130 17.19 5.60 28.69
C LEU A 130 18.03 6.68 27.98
N ALA A 131 19.07 6.28 27.25
CA ALA A 131 19.90 7.22 26.48
C ALA A 131 19.08 7.92 25.38
N LEU A 132 18.26 7.17 24.66
CA LEU A 132 17.40 7.70 23.62
C LEU A 132 16.26 8.56 24.20
N PHE A 133 15.69 8.15 25.33
CA PHE A 133 14.73 8.95 26.07
C PHE A 133 15.31 10.29 26.57
N ASN A 134 16.52 10.26 27.13
CA ASN A 134 17.21 11.48 27.54
C ASN A 134 17.52 12.40 26.36
N LYS A 135 17.87 11.81 25.20
CA LYS A 135 18.04 12.52 23.94
C LYS A 135 16.75 13.21 23.49
N LEU A 136 15.59 12.55 23.62
CA LEU A 136 14.27 13.12 23.36
C LEU A 136 13.96 14.31 24.30
N ASN A 137 14.26 14.19 25.59
CA ASN A 137 13.95 15.22 26.58
C ASN A 137 14.93 16.42 26.56
N GLN A 138 16.11 16.25 25.99
CA GLN A 138 17.14 17.27 25.98
C GLN A 138 16.88 18.38 24.96
N TYR A 139 16.03 18.12 23.96
CA TYR A 139 15.76 19.03 22.87
C TYR A 139 14.30 19.38 22.78
N GLU A 140 14.01 20.67 22.57
CA GLU A 140 12.65 21.14 22.30
C GLU A 140 12.27 20.81 20.86
N PHE A 141 11.26 19.98 20.68
CA PHE A 141 10.61 19.69 19.41
C PHE A 141 9.11 19.49 19.63
N ASP A 142 8.33 19.61 18.57
CA ASP A 142 6.88 19.37 18.67
C ASP A 142 6.58 17.87 18.86
N ALA A 143 6.32 17.51 20.13
CA ALA A 143 6.00 16.15 20.53
C ALA A 143 4.73 15.60 19.85
N ASN A 144 3.75 16.46 19.52
CA ASN A 144 2.52 16.02 18.86
C ASN A 144 2.79 15.64 17.40
N SER A 145 3.55 16.47 16.68
CA SER A 145 3.98 16.16 15.32
C SER A 145 4.85 14.91 15.28
N PHE A 146 5.79 14.77 16.22
CA PHE A 146 6.61 13.57 16.35
C PHE A 146 5.77 12.30 16.56
N LEU A 147 4.85 12.34 17.52
CA LEU A 147 3.95 11.21 17.80
C LEU A 147 3.04 10.91 16.60
N SER A 148 2.58 11.92 15.88
CA SER A 148 1.79 11.75 14.66
C SER A 148 2.57 10.98 13.59
N VAL A 149 3.82 11.36 13.32
CA VAL A 149 4.68 10.68 12.34
C VAL A 149 4.97 9.24 12.77
N VAL A 150 5.34 9.03 14.03
CA VAL A 150 5.60 7.67 14.56
C VAL A 150 4.35 6.79 14.48
N SER A 151 3.15 7.35 14.74
CA SER A 151 1.89 6.59 14.68
C SER A 151 1.59 6.04 13.28
N ASN A 152 2.07 6.68 12.22
CA ASN A 152 1.90 6.17 10.85
C ASN A 152 2.53 4.79 10.66
N ALA A 153 3.62 4.47 11.35
CA ALA A 153 4.24 3.15 11.33
C ALA A 153 3.38 2.04 11.97
N TYR A 154 2.34 2.42 12.73
CA TYR A 154 1.44 1.48 13.40
C TYR A 154 0.12 1.26 12.66
N ILE A 155 -0.12 1.98 11.57
CA ILE A 155 -1.30 1.81 10.74
C ILE A 155 -1.01 0.71 9.70
N PRO A 156 -1.66 -0.45 9.80
CA PRO A 156 -1.40 -1.52 8.85
C PRO A 156 -2.10 -1.29 7.51
N ALA A 157 -1.39 -1.59 6.41
CA ALA A 157 -1.96 -1.60 5.08
C ALA A 157 -2.71 -2.91 4.79
N VAL A 158 -3.82 -2.81 4.05
CA VAL A 158 -4.69 -3.93 3.65
C VAL A 158 -5.25 -3.70 2.26
N GLY A 159 -5.53 -4.79 1.56
CA GLY A 159 -6.30 -4.75 0.31
C GLY A 159 -5.56 -5.28 -0.90
N ALA A 160 -6.35 -5.77 -1.86
CA ALA A 160 -5.88 -6.21 -3.17
C ALA A 160 -5.70 -5.03 -4.15
N SER A 161 -5.97 -3.79 -3.73
CA SER A 161 -6.03 -2.64 -4.64
C SER A 161 -4.74 -2.41 -5.42
N GLY A 162 -3.57 -2.57 -4.79
CA GLY A 162 -2.30 -2.49 -5.51
C GLY A 162 -2.19 -3.52 -6.64
N VAL A 163 -2.62 -4.76 -6.39
CA VAL A 163 -2.70 -5.78 -7.45
C VAL A 163 -3.69 -5.38 -8.53
N ILE A 164 -4.87 -4.86 -8.15
CA ILE A 164 -5.92 -4.44 -9.07
C ILE A 164 -5.41 -3.33 -10.00
N TYR A 165 -4.63 -2.40 -9.50
CA TYR A 165 -3.99 -1.39 -10.34
C TYR A 165 -3.03 -2.02 -11.36
N GLY A 166 -2.28 -3.04 -10.99
CA GLY A 166 -1.50 -3.84 -11.92
C GLY A 166 -2.36 -4.53 -12.98
N LEU A 167 -3.49 -5.13 -12.58
CA LEU A 167 -4.44 -5.77 -13.49
C LEU A 167 -5.10 -4.77 -14.44
N LEU A 168 -5.44 -3.57 -13.96
CA LEU A 168 -5.96 -2.49 -14.82
C LEU A 168 -4.95 -2.07 -15.89
N VAL A 169 -3.69 -1.92 -15.52
CA VAL A 169 -2.61 -1.64 -16.47
C VAL A 169 -2.48 -2.77 -17.48
N ALA A 170 -2.49 -4.02 -17.04
CA ALA A 170 -2.43 -5.18 -17.95
C ALA A 170 -3.65 -5.23 -18.89
N PHE A 171 -4.84 -4.93 -18.38
CA PHE A 171 -6.05 -4.85 -19.19
C PHE A 171 -5.93 -3.77 -20.28
N ALA A 172 -5.45 -2.57 -19.91
CA ALA A 172 -5.24 -1.48 -20.88
C ALA A 172 -4.18 -1.84 -21.93
N PHE A 173 -3.17 -2.65 -21.58
CA PHE A 173 -2.20 -3.18 -22.53
C PHE A 173 -2.80 -4.18 -23.52
N MET A 174 -3.63 -5.11 -23.01
CA MET A 174 -4.26 -6.16 -23.81
C MET A 174 -5.42 -5.64 -24.66
N PHE A 175 -6.21 -4.73 -24.11
CA PHE A 175 -7.46 -4.22 -24.68
C PHE A 175 -7.47 -2.69 -24.73
N PRO A 176 -6.55 -2.04 -25.44
CA PRO A 176 -6.35 -0.57 -25.39
C PRO A 176 -7.57 0.23 -25.86
N ASN A 177 -8.39 -0.34 -26.73
CA ASN A 177 -9.58 0.30 -27.27
C ASN A 177 -10.88 -0.15 -26.60
N ALA A 178 -10.82 -1.04 -25.60
CA ALA A 178 -11.99 -1.40 -24.81
C ALA A 178 -12.52 -0.15 -24.07
N GLU A 179 -13.81 0.05 -24.12
CA GLU A 179 -14.47 1.16 -23.45
C GLU A 179 -14.77 0.81 -22.01
N LEU A 180 -14.25 1.63 -21.09
CA LEU A 180 -14.49 1.54 -19.66
C LEU A 180 -15.38 2.72 -19.24
N ALA A 181 -16.40 2.43 -18.45
CA ALA A 181 -17.22 3.45 -17.83
C ALA A 181 -17.12 3.33 -16.31
N MET A 182 -17.05 4.46 -15.62
CA MET A 182 -17.19 4.47 -14.16
C MET A 182 -18.65 4.25 -13.78
N MET A 183 -18.90 3.54 -12.68
CA MET A 183 -20.25 3.16 -12.24
C MET A 183 -21.23 4.33 -12.16
N PHE A 184 -20.76 5.54 -11.84
CA PHE A 184 -21.59 6.73 -11.68
C PHE A 184 -21.39 7.78 -12.77
N ILE A 185 -20.47 7.55 -13.72
CA ILE A 185 -20.17 8.44 -14.84
C ILE A 185 -20.25 7.58 -16.11
N PRO A 186 -21.41 7.52 -16.77
CA PRO A 186 -21.64 6.62 -17.91
C PRO A 186 -21.03 7.17 -19.22
N VAL A 187 -19.86 7.81 -19.13
CA VAL A 187 -19.10 8.24 -20.31
C VAL A 187 -18.04 7.19 -20.59
N PRO A 188 -18.16 6.44 -21.71
CA PRO A 188 -17.20 5.42 -22.06
C PRO A 188 -15.86 6.06 -22.49
N ILE A 189 -14.78 5.64 -21.85
CA ILE A 189 -13.41 6.09 -22.14
C ILE A 189 -12.57 4.86 -22.48
N LYS A 190 -11.79 4.93 -23.55
CA LYS A 190 -10.89 3.83 -23.94
C LYS A 190 -9.88 3.54 -22.84
N ALA A 191 -9.66 2.24 -22.54
CA ALA A 191 -8.82 1.76 -21.45
C ALA A 191 -7.40 2.38 -21.47
N LYS A 192 -6.81 2.55 -22.64
CA LYS A 192 -5.48 3.18 -22.81
C LYS A 192 -5.40 4.64 -22.32
N TYR A 193 -6.53 5.33 -22.19
CA TYR A 193 -6.60 6.69 -21.62
C TYR A 193 -7.14 6.67 -20.20
N PHE A 194 -8.15 5.84 -19.94
CA PHE A 194 -8.79 5.76 -18.65
C PHE A 194 -7.81 5.37 -17.54
N VAL A 195 -7.04 4.29 -17.74
CA VAL A 195 -6.16 3.77 -16.70
C VAL A 195 -5.03 4.72 -16.34
N PRO A 196 -4.25 5.29 -17.30
CA PRO A 196 -3.23 6.29 -16.96
C PRO A 196 -3.83 7.55 -16.31
N LEU A 197 -4.96 8.04 -16.82
CA LEU A 197 -5.62 9.22 -16.25
C LEU A 197 -6.08 8.99 -14.83
N MET A 198 -6.64 7.82 -14.53
CA MET A 198 -7.06 7.45 -13.19
C MET A 198 -5.87 7.44 -12.22
N ILE A 199 -4.75 6.82 -12.60
CA ILE A 199 -3.54 6.75 -11.76
C ILE A 199 -2.98 8.16 -11.53
N ILE A 200 -2.81 8.95 -12.59
CA ILE A 200 -2.23 10.30 -12.48
C ILE A 200 -3.13 11.21 -11.66
N PHE A 201 -4.44 11.19 -11.92
CA PHE A 201 -5.35 12.14 -11.29
C PHE A 201 -5.67 11.73 -9.86
N TYR A 202 -5.99 10.45 -9.62
CA TYR A 202 -6.40 10.01 -8.29
C TYR A 202 -5.19 9.77 -7.37
N ASP A 203 -4.18 9.00 -7.81
CA ASP A 203 -3.09 8.63 -6.90
C ASP A 203 -1.98 9.69 -6.88
N VAL A 204 -1.60 10.28 -8.01
CA VAL A 204 -0.51 11.26 -7.99
C VAL A 204 -1.04 12.63 -7.57
N PHE A 205 -2.10 13.14 -8.21
CA PHE A 205 -2.57 14.50 -7.95
C PHE A 205 -3.28 14.62 -6.60
N PHE A 206 -4.27 13.77 -6.32
CA PHE A 206 -4.98 13.81 -5.04
C PHE A 206 -4.25 13.10 -3.92
N GLY A 207 -3.56 12.00 -4.19
CA GLY A 207 -2.90 11.20 -3.16
C GLY A 207 -1.53 11.76 -2.75
N VAL A 208 -0.64 11.97 -3.73
CA VAL A 208 0.75 12.35 -3.44
C VAL A 208 0.92 13.85 -3.30
N LEU A 209 0.28 14.65 -4.17
CA LEU A 209 0.47 16.11 -4.19
C LEU A 209 -0.48 16.86 -3.25
N SER A 210 -1.65 16.30 -2.91
CA SER A 210 -2.52 16.91 -1.92
C SER A 210 -2.16 16.36 -0.54
N SER A 211 -1.83 17.21 0.39
CA SER A 211 -1.47 16.85 1.78
C SER A 211 -2.62 16.24 2.60
N ASN A 212 -3.68 15.79 1.96
CA ASN A 212 -4.85 15.22 2.61
C ASN A 212 -4.65 13.73 2.86
N SER A 213 -4.59 13.33 4.12
CA SER A 213 -4.63 11.90 4.50
C SER A 213 -6.06 11.38 4.35
N ASP A 214 -6.37 10.75 3.23
CA ASP A 214 -7.65 10.07 2.98
C ASP A 214 -7.64 8.60 3.45
N GLY A 215 -6.54 8.14 4.04
CA GLY A 215 -6.34 6.76 4.48
C GLY A 215 -6.12 5.76 3.34
N VAL A 216 -5.85 6.24 2.12
CA VAL A 216 -5.57 5.40 0.95
C VAL A 216 -4.05 5.24 0.76
N ALA A 217 -3.62 4.02 0.50
CA ALA A 217 -2.21 3.72 0.25
C ALA A 217 -1.84 3.99 -1.24
N HIS A 218 -1.81 5.26 -1.65
CA HIS A 218 -1.57 5.67 -3.05
C HIS A 218 -0.28 5.11 -3.62
N PHE A 219 0.80 5.08 -2.86
CA PHE A 219 2.07 4.49 -3.31
C PHE A 219 1.98 2.97 -3.50
N ALA A 220 1.09 2.27 -2.80
CA ALA A 220 0.82 0.86 -3.07
C ALA A 220 0.13 0.70 -4.43
N HIS A 221 -0.81 1.57 -4.79
CA HIS A 221 -1.46 1.59 -6.10
C HIS A 221 -0.45 1.84 -7.22
N ILE A 222 0.36 2.88 -7.09
CA ILE A 222 1.42 3.24 -8.05
C ILE A 222 2.42 2.08 -8.18
N GLY A 223 2.83 1.44 -7.08
CA GLY A 223 3.74 0.30 -7.07
C GLY A 223 3.19 -0.90 -7.83
N GLY A 224 1.92 -1.22 -7.62
CA GLY A 224 1.23 -2.29 -8.34
C GLY A 224 1.09 -1.98 -9.84
N ALA A 225 0.70 -0.75 -10.18
CA ALA A 225 0.59 -0.29 -11.56
C ALA A 225 1.93 -0.33 -12.30
N LEU A 226 3.01 0.15 -11.68
CA LEU A 226 4.36 0.15 -12.24
C LEU A 226 4.87 -1.29 -12.46
N THR A 227 4.67 -2.15 -11.48
CA THR A 227 5.06 -3.56 -11.57
C THR A 227 4.27 -4.27 -12.68
N GLY A 228 2.96 -4.03 -12.76
CA GLY A 228 2.11 -4.53 -13.83
C GLY A 228 2.57 -4.06 -15.21
N PHE A 229 2.93 -2.78 -15.33
CA PHE A 229 3.49 -2.22 -16.57
C PHE A 229 4.77 -2.94 -16.98
N ILE A 230 5.73 -3.09 -16.05
CA ILE A 230 7.01 -3.76 -16.31
C ILE A 230 6.78 -5.21 -16.75
N LEU A 231 5.91 -5.95 -16.07
CA LEU A 231 5.58 -7.33 -16.43
C LEU A 231 4.97 -7.42 -17.82
N MET A 232 4.01 -6.56 -18.15
CA MET A 232 3.40 -6.51 -19.48
C MET A 232 4.40 -6.15 -20.56
N TRP A 233 5.31 -5.21 -20.26
CA TRP A 233 6.39 -4.85 -21.18
C TRP A 233 7.32 -6.03 -21.47
N VAL A 234 7.71 -6.79 -20.44
CA VAL A 234 8.57 -7.98 -20.58
C VAL A 234 7.84 -9.13 -21.31
N TRP A 235 6.52 -9.26 -21.09
CA TRP A 235 5.75 -10.34 -21.68
C TRP A 235 5.26 -10.07 -23.09
N LYS A 236 5.25 -8.81 -23.55
CA LYS A 236 4.69 -8.42 -24.87
C LYS A 236 5.29 -9.19 -26.06
N ASP A 237 6.58 -9.55 -25.97
CA ASP A 237 7.31 -10.13 -27.10
C ASP A 237 7.13 -11.64 -27.25
N LYS A 238 6.48 -12.32 -26.32
CA LYS A 238 6.54 -13.77 -26.27
C LYS A 238 5.31 -14.56 -26.70
N LYS A 239 4.12 -13.98 -26.86
CA LYS A 239 2.92 -14.72 -27.36
C LYS A 239 1.59 -13.94 -27.45
N PHE A 240 1.53 -12.65 -27.09
CA PHE A 240 0.24 -11.95 -26.96
C PHE A 240 -0.20 -11.16 -28.19
N ASN A 241 0.63 -11.05 -29.23
CA ASN A 241 0.30 -10.28 -30.43
C ASN A 241 -0.91 -10.84 -31.22
N HIS A 242 -1.22 -12.13 -31.07
CA HIS A 242 -2.38 -12.74 -31.73
C HIS A 242 -3.72 -12.45 -31.04
N ASN A 243 -3.70 -12.01 -29.78
CA ASN A 243 -4.89 -11.81 -28.95
C ASN A 243 -5.13 -10.33 -28.60
N ARG A 244 -4.42 -9.41 -29.21
CA ARG A 244 -4.68 -7.97 -29.02
C ARG A 244 -5.88 -7.57 -29.89
N TRP A 245 -6.87 -7.01 -29.23
CA TRP A 245 -7.96 -6.33 -29.90
C TRP A 245 -7.46 -4.95 -30.34
N ASN A 246 -7.15 -4.80 -31.63
CA ASN A 246 -6.73 -3.53 -32.20
C ASN A 246 -7.90 -2.57 -32.38
#